data_b16e6759a7a948baf637ad4a55ad66ba
#
_entry.id   b16e6759a7a948baf637ad4a55ad66ba
#
_cell.length_a   1.000
_cell.length_b   1.000
_cell.length_c   1.000
_cell.angle_alpha   90.00
_cell.angle_beta   90.00
_cell.angle_gamma   90.00
#
_symmetry.space_group_name_H-M   'P 1'
#
loop_
_entity.id
_entity.type
_entity.pdbx_description
1 polymer ?
#
loop_
_entity_poly.entity_id
_entity_poly.type
_entity_poly.pdbx_seq_one_letter_code
_entity_poly.pdbx_strand_id
1 'polypeptide(L)'
;MTTSLETTAQPSARLKQGSFNWVVLAGLGVSFVISGDFAGWQFGLGSGGRGGLFCALLIVAVLYMGMCLALAELSAALPSAGGGHLFAQVAVGDFAGFMTAIAILLEYVLTPAAIATFISSYVESLHIPGVPAGWPIYLFCYVTVVVVHLAGAGEALKAMCVVTIIAIAALVLYTVVMAPHVHISAFTDGWSGASSHTAPGTSDRISLFDGGLAGIWAAIPFAMWFFLAIEGVPMAAEEAKDPARSVPKAIVVAMMILLVAAITMMVVGPGAAGTSVVAESGNPLVAALERVGANHAVVVAINYAALLGLVASFFSIIYGYSRLTFSLSRAGLLPAFLSTTNRRGAPTWALIVPACVGFALTLVADGDALMSVAVFGAVVSYALMMVAHIVLRVRRPELPRPYRTPGGVVTSGVALVLSLGAVVATFMNAPVLAGCALGLMALAAVGYAVWGRNTSPVDIAQERAARKRAERDLKEPTLTPRTTTALQAEEVR
;
A
#
# COMPACT_ATOMS: atom_id res chain seq x y z
N MET A 1 50.73 -31.09 -2.17
CA MET A 1 50.34 -29.71 -1.86
C MET A 1 48.95 -29.45 -2.50
N THR A 2 47.91 -29.74 -1.77
CA THR A 2 46.51 -29.56 -2.18
C THR A 2 46.00 -28.29 -1.47
N THR A 3 45.95 -27.20 -2.20
CA THR A 3 45.43 -25.92 -1.70
C THR A 3 43.89 -26.00 -1.72
N SER A 4 43.29 -26.14 -0.56
CA SER A 4 41.85 -26.00 -0.35
C SER A 4 41.46 -24.53 -0.54
N LEU A 5 40.74 -24.24 -1.62
CA LEU A 5 40.02 -22.97 -1.79
C LEU A 5 38.84 -22.96 -0.81
N GLU A 6 39.04 -22.39 0.35
CA GLU A 6 37.94 -21.96 1.21
C GLU A 6 37.18 -20.82 0.50
N THR A 7 36.08 -21.20 -0.09
CA THR A 7 35.09 -20.23 -0.57
C THR A 7 34.47 -19.57 0.66
N THR A 8 34.92 -18.37 0.98
CA THR A 8 34.31 -17.51 1.98
C THR A 8 32.90 -17.17 1.51
N ALA A 9 31.92 -17.97 1.89
CA ALA A 9 30.51 -17.64 1.76
C ALA A 9 30.26 -16.38 2.59
N GLN A 10 30.02 -15.25 1.94
CA GLN A 10 29.56 -14.04 2.61
C GLN A 10 28.29 -14.39 3.41
N PRO A 11 28.21 -13.98 4.69
CA PRO A 11 27.02 -14.24 5.48
C PRO A 11 25.84 -13.53 4.80
N SER A 12 24.85 -14.28 4.35
CA SER A 12 23.60 -13.74 3.87
C SER A 12 23.04 -12.80 4.94
N ALA A 13 22.91 -11.52 4.64
CA ALA A 13 22.37 -10.52 5.55
C ALA A 13 20.94 -10.95 5.95
N ARG A 14 20.82 -11.58 7.11
CA ARG A 14 19.53 -11.93 7.70
C ARG A 14 18.95 -10.67 8.32
N LEU A 15 17.72 -10.35 7.98
CA LEU A 15 16.95 -9.33 8.66
C LEU A 15 16.83 -9.67 10.15
N LYS A 16 16.76 -8.67 11.04
CA LYS A 16 16.55 -8.89 12.49
C LYS A 16 15.20 -9.57 12.70
N GLN A 17 15.20 -10.88 12.88
CA GLN A 17 14.01 -11.66 13.15
C GLN A 17 13.40 -11.32 14.52
N GLY A 18 12.06 -11.31 14.60
CA GLY A 18 11.35 -11.25 15.88
C GLY A 18 11.29 -9.87 16.55
N SER A 19 11.42 -8.79 15.78
CA SER A 19 11.40 -7.41 16.32
C SER A 19 9.99 -6.85 16.51
N PHE A 20 9.02 -7.23 15.69
CA PHE A 20 7.70 -6.61 15.61
C PHE A 20 6.60 -7.48 16.22
N ASN A 21 5.80 -6.88 17.10
CA ASN A 21 4.53 -7.44 17.54
C ASN A 21 3.40 -7.04 16.56
N TRP A 22 2.21 -7.61 16.73
CA TRP A 22 1.08 -7.31 15.86
C TRP A 22 0.64 -5.84 15.85
N VAL A 23 0.85 -5.09 16.95
CA VAL A 23 0.49 -3.66 17.04
C VAL A 23 1.41 -2.83 16.15
N VAL A 24 2.73 -3.09 16.20
CA VAL A 24 3.71 -2.41 15.33
C VAL A 24 3.43 -2.73 13.86
N LEU A 25 3.09 -3.98 13.54
CA LEU A 25 2.73 -4.37 12.18
C LEU A 25 1.42 -3.70 11.71
N ALA A 26 0.42 -3.55 12.58
CA ALA A 26 -0.80 -2.84 12.26
C ALA A 26 -0.51 -1.33 12.05
N GLY A 27 0.30 -0.73 12.92
CA GLY A 27 0.76 0.64 12.76
C GLY A 27 1.54 0.86 11.46
N LEU A 28 2.37 -0.10 11.06
CA LEU A 28 3.06 -0.08 9.78
C LEU A 28 2.05 -0.18 8.62
N GLY A 29 1.05 -1.06 8.72
CA GLY A 29 -0.01 -1.17 7.72
C GLY A 29 -0.79 0.13 7.53
N VAL A 30 -1.16 0.80 8.62
CA VAL A 30 -1.78 2.13 8.55
C VAL A 30 -0.80 3.15 7.98
N SER A 31 0.48 3.08 8.34
CA SER A 31 1.52 3.99 7.83
C SER A 31 1.69 3.89 6.32
N PHE A 32 1.60 2.71 5.71
CA PHE A 32 1.65 2.56 4.26
C PHE A 32 0.54 3.35 3.55
N VAL A 33 -0.63 3.41 4.13
CA VAL A 33 -1.90 3.80 3.48
C VAL A 33 -2.40 5.19 3.86
N ILE A 34 -2.09 5.67 5.07
CA ILE A 34 -2.77 6.83 5.70
C ILE A 34 -2.71 8.13 4.88
N SER A 35 -1.78 8.25 3.92
CA SER A 35 -1.76 9.37 2.97
C SER A 35 -3.06 9.48 2.18
N GLY A 36 -3.72 8.35 1.93
CA GLY A 36 -4.98 8.27 1.22
C GLY A 36 -6.12 9.02 1.92
N ASP A 37 -6.11 9.09 3.25
CA ASP A 37 -7.13 9.84 4.00
C ASP A 37 -6.89 11.35 3.98
N PHE A 38 -5.66 11.79 3.72
CA PHE A 38 -5.30 13.21 3.70
C PHE A 38 -5.42 13.84 2.32
N ALA A 39 -5.10 13.12 1.24
CA ALA A 39 -5.14 13.67 -0.13
C ALA A 39 -5.27 12.56 -1.17
N GLY A 40 -5.74 12.93 -2.37
CA GLY A 40 -5.88 12.05 -3.54
C GLY A 40 -7.34 11.62 -3.79
N TRP A 41 -8.06 11.22 -2.76
CA TRP A 41 -9.44 10.75 -2.87
C TRP A 41 -10.42 11.83 -3.36
N GLN A 42 -10.15 13.10 -3.06
CA GLN A 42 -11.01 14.23 -3.41
C GLN A 42 -11.21 14.39 -4.92
N PHE A 43 -10.27 13.94 -5.75
CA PHE A 43 -10.44 13.97 -7.22
C PHE A 43 -11.63 13.13 -7.69
N GLY A 44 -11.98 12.08 -6.95
CA GLY A 44 -13.16 11.26 -7.20
C GLY A 44 -14.49 11.99 -6.98
N LEU A 45 -14.50 13.07 -6.20
CA LEU A 45 -15.67 13.93 -6.02
C LEU A 45 -16.03 14.65 -7.32
N GLY A 46 -15.00 15.08 -8.09
CA GLY A 46 -15.21 15.69 -9.41
C GLY A 46 -15.74 14.72 -10.45
N SER A 47 -15.43 13.41 -10.30
CA SER A 47 -15.81 12.38 -11.27
C SER A 47 -17.21 11.80 -11.03
N GLY A 48 -17.62 11.61 -9.78
CA GLY A 48 -18.86 10.91 -9.44
C GLY A 48 -19.76 11.65 -8.44
N GLY A 49 -19.37 12.82 -8.01
CA GLY A 49 -20.00 13.49 -6.88
C GLY A 49 -19.75 12.76 -5.57
N ARG A 50 -20.24 13.30 -4.47
CA ARG A 50 -20.05 12.68 -3.14
C ARG A 50 -20.78 11.34 -2.99
N GLY A 51 -21.98 11.19 -3.55
CA GLY A 51 -22.74 9.94 -3.52
C GLY A 51 -22.11 8.86 -4.40
N GLY A 52 -21.65 9.25 -5.60
CA GLY A 52 -20.95 8.32 -6.50
C GLY A 52 -19.64 7.81 -5.92
N LEU A 53 -18.81 8.70 -5.36
CA LEU A 53 -17.57 8.30 -4.70
C LEU A 53 -17.84 7.47 -3.42
N PHE A 54 -18.90 7.77 -2.65
CA PHE A 54 -19.28 6.97 -1.49
C PHE A 54 -19.71 5.55 -1.89
N CYS A 55 -20.50 5.40 -2.95
CA CYS A 55 -20.84 4.07 -3.49
C CYS A 55 -19.60 3.33 -3.99
N ALA A 56 -18.69 4.00 -4.69
CA ALA A 56 -17.41 3.44 -5.11
C ALA A 56 -16.57 2.99 -3.90
N LEU A 57 -16.51 3.79 -2.83
CA LEU A 57 -15.81 3.45 -1.58
C LEU A 57 -16.36 2.18 -0.95
N LEU A 58 -17.67 1.99 -0.90
CA LEU A 58 -18.27 0.77 -0.35
C LEU A 58 -17.93 -0.48 -1.18
N ILE A 59 -17.96 -0.37 -2.52
CA ILE A 59 -17.56 -1.45 -3.43
C ILE A 59 -16.08 -1.81 -3.21
N VAL A 60 -15.23 -0.80 -3.15
CA VAL A 60 -13.79 -0.94 -2.95
C VAL A 60 -13.46 -1.47 -1.55
N ALA A 61 -14.22 -1.08 -0.53
CA ALA A 61 -14.08 -1.62 0.83
C ALA A 61 -14.31 -3.14 0.88
N VAL A 62 -15.30 -3.65 0.13
CA VAL A 62 -15.53 -5.10 0.01
C VAL A 62 -14.35 -5.78 -0.69
N LEU A 63 -13.82 -5.19 -1.76
CA LEU A 63 -12.63 -5.69 -2.46
C LEU A 63 -11.45 -5.80 -1.49
N TYR A 64 -11.07 -4.69 -0.84
CA TYR A 64 -9.90 -4.65 0.04
C TYR A 64 -10.06 -5.51 1.29
N MET A 65 -11.25 -5.57 1.87
CA MET A 65 -11.49 -6.47 2.99
C MET A 65 -11.32 -7.93 2.57
N GLY A 66 -11.89 -8.35 1.43
CA GLY A 66 -11.70 -9.69 0.87
C GLY A 66 -10.24 -10.00 0.57
N MET A 67 -9.50 -9.03 0.00
CA MET A 67 -8.08 -9.14 -0.27
C MET A 67 -7.27 -9.25 1.02
N CYS A 68 -7.49 -8.40 2.01
CA CYS A 68 -6.79 -8.44 3.30
C CYS A 68 -7.00 -9.78 4.02
N LEU A 69 -8.22 -10.32 4.00
CA LEU A 69 -8.50 -11.64 4.57
C LEU A 69 -7.76 -12.76 3.82
N ALA A 70 -7.69 -12.70 2.49
CA ALA A 70 -6.95 -13.66 1.67
C ALA A 70 -5.43 -13.55 1.91
N LEU A 71 -4.89 -12.33 1.96
CA LEU A 71 -3.47 -12.09 2.26
C LEU A 71 -3.11 -12.51 3.70
N ALA A 72 -4.01 -12.34 4.65
CA ALA A 72 -3.87 -12.84 6.01
C ALA A 72 -3.66 -14.35 6.03
N GLU A 73 -4.44 -15.11 5.26
CA GLU A 73 -4.27 -16.56 5.13
C GLU A 73 -2.96 -16.93 4.45
N LEU A 74 -2.65 -16.28 3.32
CA LEU A 74 -1.43 -16.55 2.57
C LEU A 74 -0.18 -16.25 3.39
N SER A 75 -0.17 -15.14 4.12
CA SER A 75 0.95 -14.75 4.99
C SER A 75 1.12 -15.66 6.20
N ALA A 76 0.03 -16.20 6.74
CA ALA A 76 0.09 -17.17 7.82
C ALA A 76 0.60 -18.54 7.34
N ALA A 77 0.26 -18.93 6.10
CA ALA A 77 0.68 -20.19 5.50
C ALA A 77 2.08 -20.15 4.90
N LEU A 78 2.49 -18.99 4.37
CA LEU A 78 3.76 -18.77 3.67
C LEU A 78 4.42 -17.46 4.17
N PRO A 79 4.90 -17.43 5.43
CA PRO A 79 5.52 -16.23 5.98
C PRO A 79 6.83 -15.91 5.26
N SER A 80 6.86 -14.80 4.51
CA SER A 80 8.02 -14.37 3.73
C SER A 80 7.97 -12.87 3.47
N ALA A 81 9.14 -12.24 3.39
CA ALA A 81 9.27 -10.83 2.97
C ALA A 81 8.92 -10.59 1.50
N GLY A 82 8.75 -11.65 0.72
CA GLY A 82 8.33 -11.56 -0.69
C GLY A 82 6.90 -11.06 -0.88
N GLY A 83 6.04 -11.15 0.15
CA GLY A 83 4.66 -10.67 0.07
C GLY A 83 3.90 -11.23 -1.13
N GLY A 84 3.11 -10.37 -1.81
CA GLY A 84 2.18 -10.76 -2.87
C GLY A 84 2.81 -11.50 -4.06
N HIS A 85 4.02 -11.13 -4.48
CA HIS A 85 4.66 -11.78 -5.63
C HIS A 85 5.04 -13.24 -5.35
N LEU A 86 5.50 -13.54 -4.13
CA LEU A 86 5.83 -14.91 -3.76
C LEU A 86 4.58 -15.80 -3.73
N PHE A 87 3.45 -15.28 -3.27
CA PHE A 87 2.19 -16.03 -3.28
C PHE A 87 1.79 -16.41 -4.70
N ALA A 88 1.88 -15.48 -5.66
CA ALA A 88 1.62 -15.76 -7.07
C ALA A 88 2.64 -16.74 -7.67
N GLN A 89 3.91 -16.63 -7.30
CA GLN A 89 4.97 -17.54 -7.74
C GLN A 89 4.71 -18.98 -7.26
N VAL A 90 4.38 -19.16 -5.97
CA VAL A 90 4.12 -20.48 -5.39
C VAL A 90 2.84 -21.11 -5.95
N ALA A 91 1.83 -20.29 -6.23
CA ALA A 91 0.52 -20.74 -6.69
C ALA A 91 0.50 -21.12 -8.18
N VAL A 92 1.06 -20.24 -9.02
CA VAL A 92 0.90 -20.30 -10.48
C VAL A 92 2.22 -20.59 -11.19
N GLY A 93 3.33 -20.01 -10.69
CA GLY A 93 4.67 -20.19 -11.24
C GLY A 93 5.47 -18.89 -11.33
N ASP A 94 6.75 -19.03 -11.75
CA ASP A 94 7.73 -17.95 -11.71
C ASP A 94 7.33 -16.72 -12.54
N PHE A 95 6.72 -16.91 -13.70
CA PHE A 95 6.24 -15.81 -14.54
C PHE A 95 5.12 -15.00 -13.85
N ALA A 96 4.16 -15.69 -13.23
CA ALA A 96 3.07 -15.01 -12.51
C ALA A 96 3.60 -14.24 -11.31
N GLY A 97 4.57 -14.80 -10.57
CA GLY A 97 5.27 -14.12 -9.49
C GLY A 97 5.99 -12.86 -9.98
N PHE A 98 6.71 -12.97 -11.10
CA PHE A 98 7.41 -11.83 -11.70
C PHE A 98 6.43 -10.73 -12.13
N MET A 99 5.35 -11.07 -12.84
CA MET A 99 4.36 -10.09 -13.29
C MET A 99 3.66 -9.40 -12.10
N THR A 100 3.36 -10.16 -11.04
CA THR A 100 2.81 -9.59 -9.80
C THR A 100 3.81 -8.61 -9.17
N ALA A 101 5.10 -8.96 -9.14
CA ALA A 101 6.13 -8.08 -8.61
C ALA A 101 6.29 -6.78 -9.42
N ILE A 102 6.24 -6.86 -10.75
CA ILE A 102 6.29 -5.68 -11.63
C ILE A 102 5.07 -4.78 -11.41
N ALA A 103 3.88 -5.37 -11.24
CA ALA A 103 2.67 -4.61 -10.96
C ALA A 103 2.74 -3.89 -9.60
N ILE A 104 3.21 -4.56 -8.53
CA ILE A 104 3.46 -3.95 -7.22
C ILE A 104 4.58 -2.89 -7.31
N LEU A 105 5.64 -3.14 -8.08
CA LEU A 105 6.73 -2.17 -8.23
C LEU A 105 6.26 -0.91 -8.94
N LEU A 106 5.39 -1.04 -9.94
CA LEU A 106 4.77 0.10 -10.62
C LEU A 106 3.96 0.94 -9.62
N GLU A 107 3.12 0.31 -8.80
CA GLU A 107 2.39 0.95 -7.72
C GLU A 107 3.33 1.67 -6.75
N TYR A 108 4.35 0.97 -6.22
CA TYR A 108 5.21 1.47 -5.15
C TYR A 108 6.24 2.51 -5.60
N VAL A 109 6.52 2.65 -6.89
CA VAL A 109 7.35 3.73 -7.43
C VAL A 109 6.53 5.00 -7.65
N LEU A 110 5.28 4.84 -8.12
CA LEU A 110 4.43 5.97 -8.46
C LEU A 110 3.67 6.54 -7.27
N THR A 111 3.31 5.72 -6.28
CA THR A 111 2.62 6.19 -5.08
C THR A 111 3.42 7.24 -4.31
N PRO A 112 4.73 7.08 -4.01
CA PRO A 112 5.53 8.16 -3.44
C PRO A 112 5.61 9.39 -4.34
N ALA A 113 5.63 9.23 -5.65
CA ALA A 113 5.63 10.35 -6.57
C ALA A 113 4.36 11.20 -6.41
N ALA A 114 3.18 10.57 -6.38
CA ALA A 114 1.92 11.26 -6.09
C ALA A 114 1.90 11.88 -4.69
N ILE A 115 2.38 11.17 -3.66
CA ILE A 115 2.43 11.70 -2.29
C ILE A 115 3.35 12.93 -2.21
N ALA A 116 4.46 12.97 -2.94
CA ALA A 116 5.36 14.12 -2.95
C ALA A 116 4.66 15.38 -3.49
N THR A 117 3.78 15.26 -4.50
CA THR A 117 2.98 16.39 -4.99
C THR A 117 1.98 16.86 -3.93
N PHE A 118 1.35 15.94 -3.19
CA PHE A 118 0.45 16.28 -2.09
C PHE A 118 1.20 16.96 -0.93
N ILE A 119 2.38 16.47 -0.55
CA ILE A 119 3.23 17.14 0.45
C ILE A 119 3.49 18.59 0.04
N SER A 120 3.81 18.84 -1.25
CA SER A 120 4.02 20.20 -1.75
C SER A 120 2.79 21.08 -1.57
N SER A 121 1.60 20.59 -1.90
CA SER A 121 0.34 21.34 -1.73
C SER A 121 0.06 21.69 -0.27
N TYR A 122 0.35 20.76 0.65
CA TYR A 122 0.21 21.01 2.10
C TYR A 122 1.27 21.99 2.63
N VAL A 123 2.51 21.95 2.13
CA VAL A 123 3.55 22.92 2.49
C VAL A 123 3.21 24.32 1.94
N GLU A 124 2.72 24.39 0.72
CA GLU A 124 2.30 25.64 0.09
C GLU A 124 1.19 26.34 0.89
N SER A 125 0.23 25.60 1.40
CA SER A 125 -0.86 26.15 2.23
C SER A 125 -0.41 26.72 3.57
N LEU A 126 0.81 26.42 4.04
CA LEU A 126 1.40 27.05 5.24
C LEU A 126 1.92 28.45 4.96
N HIS A 127 2.01 28.87 3.69
CA HIS A 127 2.49 30.19 3.26
C HIS A 127 3.83 30.59 3.92
N ILE A 128 4.78 29.64 4.07
CA ILE A 128 6.07 29.88 4.70
C ILE A 128 6.93 30.74 3.74
N PRO A 129 7.35 31.95 4.17
CA PRO A 129 8.17 32.82 3.32
C PRO A 129 9.48 32.14 2.87
N GLY A 130 9.77 32.19 1.58
CA GLY A 130 11.02 31.65 1.02
C GLY A 130 11.05 30.14 0.78
N VAL A 131 9.98 29.41 1.09
CA VAL A 131 9.86 27.99 0.74
C VAL A 131 9.19 27.87 -0.64
N PRO A 132 9.90 27.38 -1.68
CA PRO A 132 9.33 27.21 -3.01
C PRO A 132 8.41 25.99 -3.04
N ALA A 133 7.30 26.09 -3.78
CA ALA A 133 6.46 24.93 -4.09
C ALA A 133 7.02 24.05 -5.21
N GLY A 134 6.47 22.85 -5.36
CA GLY A 134 6.77 21.97 -6.48
C GLY A 134 8.08 21.17 -6.33
N TRP A 135 8.84 21.05 -7.42
CA TRP A 135 9.99 20.15 -7.53
C TRP A 135 11.06 20.27 -6.42
N PRO A 136 11.35 21.43 -5.80
CA PRO A 136 12.35 21.48 -4.72
C PRO A 136 11.88 20.70 -3.48
N ILE A 137 10.57 20.73 -3.19
CA ILE A 137 9.96 19.94 -2.09
C ILE A 137 10.03 18.47 -2.44
N TYR A 138 9.70 18.07 -3.68
CA TYR A 138 9.79 16.68 -4.11
C TYR A 138 11.20 16.13 -3.94
N LEU A 139 12.21 16.89 -4.42
CA LEU A 139 13.60 16.51 -4.28
C LEU A 139 14.02 16.38 -2.82
N PHE A 140 13.62 17.33 -1.98
CA PHE A 140 13.91 17.30 -0.54
C PHE A 140 13.32 16.06 0.13
N CYS A 141 12.06 15.69 -0.18
CA CYS A 141 11.43 14.49 0.33
C CYS A 141 12.18 13.22 -0.07
N TYR A 142 12.47 13.07 -1.37
CA TYR A 142 13.18 11.89 -1.87
C TYR A 142 14.58 11.76 -1.28
N VAL A 143 15.38 12.85 -1.31
CA VAL A 143 16.74 12.84 -0.78
C VAL A 143 16.75 12.51 0.71
N THR A 144 15.91 13.20 1.50
CA THR A 144 15.86 12.99 2.94
C THR A 144 15.49 11.54 3.28
N VAL A 145 14.45 11.01 2.68
CA VAL A 145 13.97 9.67 3.00
C VAL A 145 14.95 8.59 2.51
N VAL A 146 15.53 8.74 1.32
CA VAL A 146 16.56 7.82 0.82
C VAL A 146 17.79 7.84 1.73
N VAL A 147 18.26 9.00 2.16
CA VAL A 147 19.41 9.14 3.08
C VAL A 147 19.13 8.44 4.41
N VAL A 148 17.92 8.63 4.98
CA VAL A 148 17.54 7.95 6.23
C VAL A 148 17.50 6.43 6.06
N HIS A 149 16.97 5.92 4.95
CA HIS A 149 16.98 4.49 4.65
C HIS A 149 18.39 3.93 4.48
N LEU A 150 19.29 4.68 3.82
CA LEU A 150 20.71 4.29 3.66
C LEU A 150 21.46 4.32 5.00
N ALA A 151 21.03 5.17 5.93
CA ALA A 151 21.57 5.21 7.29
C ALA A 151 21.10 4.05 8.18
N GLY A 152 20.03 3.35 7.79
CA GLY A 152 19.44 2.22 8.50
C GLY A 152 17.99 2.48 8.92
N ALA A 153 17.05 1.88 8.21
CA ALA A 153 15.62 2.16 8.35
C ALA A 153 14.96 1.62 9.64
N GLY A 154 15.61 0.70 10.37
CA GLY A 154 14.95 -0.05 11.45
C GLY A 154 14.36 0.81 12.58
N GLU A 155 15.11 1.80 13.07
CA GLU A 155 14.62 2.71 14.13
C GLU A 155 13.67 3.77 13.55
N ALA A 156 13.92 4.23 12.31
CA ALA A 156 13.04 5.16 11.64
C ALA A 156 11.66 4.54 11.38
N LEU A 157 11.58 3.25 11.07
CA LEU A 157 10.31 2.55 10.89
C LEU A 157 9.47 2.51 12.17
N LYS A 158 10.10 2.36 13.35
CA LYS A 158 9.41 2.47 14.65
C LYS A 158 8.94 3.91 14.91
N ALA A 159 9.74 4.91 14.54
CA ALA A 159 9.34 6.31 14.64
C ALA A 159 8.12 6.60 13.76
N MET A 160 8.02 6.00 12.57
CA MET A 160 6.86 6.15 11.70
C MET A 160 5.56 5.62 12.33
N CYS A 161 5.62 4.60 13.20
CA CYS A 161 4.44 4.18 13.98
C CYS A 161 3.94 5.29 14.92
N VAL A 162 4.83 6.04 15.55
CA VAL A 162 4.45 7.18 16.39
C VAL A 162 3.85 8.31 15.55
N VAL A 163 4.48 8.63 14.42
CA VAL A 163 3.96 9.61 13.45
C VAL A 163 2.57 9.21 12.96
N THR A 164 2.35 7.94 12.69
CA THR A 164 1.03 7.41 12.28
C THR A 164 -0.03 7.60 13.36
N ILE A 165 0.31 7.42 14.63
CA ILE A 165 -0.61 7.69 15.75
C ILE A 165 -0.99 9.17 15.78
N ILE A 166 -0.04 10.08 15.58
CA ILE A 166 -0.30 11.52 15.49
C ILE A 166 -1.22 11.83 14.30
N ALA A 167 -0.98 11.20 13.16
CA ALA A 167 -1.81 11.37 11.97
C ALA A 167 -3.25 10.87 12.20
N ILE A 168 -3.45 9.70 12.82
CA ILE A 168 -4.79 9.20 13.20
C ILE A 168 -5.46 10.19 14.19
N ALA A 169 -4.74 10.68 15.18
CA ALA A 169 -5.28 11.65 16.14
C ALA A 169 -5.72 12.95 15.44
N ALA A 170 -5.02 13.38 14.39
CA ALA A 170 -5.41 14.53 13.57
C ALA A 170 -6.70 14.27 12.79
N LEU A 171 -6.89 13.06 12.21
CA LEU A 171 -8.15 12.70 11.54
C LEU A 171 -9.32 12.69 12.54
N VAL A 172 -9.09 12.21 13.76
CA VAL A 172 -10.11 12.29 14.84
C VAL A 172 -10.40 13.73 15.21
N LEU A 173 -9.38 14.57 15.39
CA LEU A 173 -9.56 16.00 15.69
C LEU A 173 -10.30 16.71 14.55
N TYR A 174 -9.92 16.46 13.31
CA TYR A 174 -10.63 16.96 12.13
C TYR A 174 -12.12 16.59 12.18
N THR A 175 -12.40 15.32 12.44
CA THR A 175 -13.79 14.83 12.56
C THR A 175 -14.57 15.56 13.64
N VAL A 176 -14.01 15.72 14.84
CA VAL A 176 -14.66 16.40 15.97
C VAL A 176 -14.95 17.86 15.65
N VAL A 177 -14.03 18.54 14.96
CA VAL A 177 -14.20 19.97 14.60
C VAL A 177 -15.24 20.13 13.48
N MET A 178 -15.23 19.22 12.49
CA MET A 178 -16.11 19.34 11.32
C MET A 178 -17.51 18.78 11.54
N ALA A 179 -17.70 17.77 12.40
CA ALA A 179 -18.97 17.08 12.61
C ALA A 179 -20.16 18.02 12.94
N PRO A 180 -20.01 19.09 13.76
CA PRO A 180 -21.10 20.01 14.02
C PRO A 180 -21.55 20.84 12.80
N HIS A 181 -20.72 20.91 11.77
CA HIS A 181 -20.99 21.66 10.52
C HIS A 181 -21.55 20.78 9.41
N VAL A 182 -21.72 19.47 9.65
CA VAL A 182 -22.30 18.55 8.66
C VAL A 182 -23.79 18.79 8.53
N HIS A 183 -24.24 19.12 7.32
CA HIS A 183 -25.64 19.29 7.00
C HIS A 183 -26.21 18.00 6.41
N ILE A 184 -27.24 17.44 7.06
CA ILE A 184 -27.91 16.20 6.59
C ILE A 184 -28.54 16.40 5.22
N SER A 185 -29.06 17.60 4.93
CA SER A 185 -29.57 17.99 3.62
C SER A 185 -28.53 17.76 2.49
N ALA A 186 -27.24 17.90 2.80
CA ALA A 186 -26.20 17.59 1.85
C ALA A 186 -26.26 16.16 1.30
N PHE A 187 -26.86 15.20 2.02
CA PHE A 187 -26.99 13.80 1.61
C PHE A 187 -28.39 13.45 1.07
N THR A 188 -29.39 14.34 1.21
CA THR A 188 -30.77 14.08 0.80
C THR A 188 -31.18 14.86 -0.45
N ASP A 189 -30.66 16.06 -0.65
CA ASP A 189 -31.16 17.00 -1.65
C ASP A 189 -30.73 16.70 -3.10
N GLY A 190 -29.88 15.73 -3.32
CA GLY A 190 -29.37 15.37 -4.67
C GLY A 190 -30.07 14.18 -5.33
N TRP A 191 -31.00 13.51 -4.64
CA TRP A 191 -31.69 12.33 -5.20
C TRP A 191 -32.65 12.65 -6.34
N SER A 192 -33.13 13.89 -6.44
CA SER A 192 -34.14 14.33 -7.40
C SER A 192 -33.60 15.02 -8.65
N GLY A 193 -32.29 15.01 -8.92
CA GLY A 193 -31.73 15.65 -10.13
C GLY A 193 -31.80 17.17 -10.14
N ALA A 194 -32.29 17.78 -9.07
CA ALA A 194 -32.26 19.22 -8.88
C ALA A 194 -30.92 19.63 -8.27
N SER A 195 -30.32 20.69 -8.78
CA SER A 195 -29.11 21.29 -8.21
C SER A 195 -29.30 21.49 -6.69
N SER A 196 -28.56 20.72 -5.90
CA SER A 196 -28.71 20.73 -4.46
C SER A 196 -28.30 22.09 -3.90
N HIS A 197 -29.23 22.75 -3.22
CA HIS A 197 -28.90 23.91 -2.41
C HIS A 197 -28.13 23.42 -1.17
N THR A 198 -26.83 23.53 -1.22
CA THR A 198 -25.97 23.49 -0.03
C THR A 198 -26.30 24.72 0.85
N ALA A 199 -25.79 24.69 2.10
CA ALA A 199 -26.01 25.73 3.12
C ALA A 199 -26.25 27.13 2.58
N PRO A 200 -27.08 27.98 3.24
CA PRO A 200 -27.43 29.29 2.73
C PRO A 200 -26.19 30.08 2.29
N GLY A 201 -26.06 30.31 0.99
CA GLY A 201 -24.95 31.06 0.39
C GLY A 201 -23.91 30.26 -0.43
N THR A 202 -24.06 28.94 -0.63
CA THR A 202 -23.15 28.14 -1.45
C THR A 202 -23.90 27.33 -2.49
N SER A 203 -23.74 27.68 -3.77
CA SER A 203 -24.07 26.79 -4.87
C SER A 203 -22.97 25.75 -5.01
N ASP A 204 -23.17 24.52 -4.53
CA ASP A 204 -22.32 23.40 -4.86
C ASP A 204 -22.49 23.07 -6.35
N ARG A 205 -21.41 23.11 -7.12
CA ARG A 205 -21.46 22.91 -8.58
C ARG A 205 -21.52 21.43 -8.94
N ILE A 206 -21.20 20.55 -7.99
CA ILE A 206 -21.11 19.11 -8.20
C ILE A 206 -22.36 18.45 -7.61
N SER A 207 -23.09 17.70 -8.43
CA SER A 207 -24.29 16.98 -7.99
C SER A 207 -23.95 15.81 -7.05
N LEU A 208 -24.95 15.29 -6.30
CA LEU A 208 -24.75 14.15 -5.40
C LEU A 208 -24.27 12.92 -6.17
N PHE A 209 -24.89 12.62 -7.33
CA PHE A 209 -24.50 11.54 -8.24
C PHE A 209 -24.16 12.14 -9.60
N ASP A 210 -23.01 12.77 -9.69
CA ASP A 210 -22.54 13.32 -10.95
C ASP A 210 -22.22 12.19 -11.94
N GLY A 211 -22.70 12.28 -13.17
CA GLY A 211 -22.57 11.21 -14.16
C GLY A 211 -23.34 9.91 -13.84
N GLY A 212 -24.13 9.84 -12.75
CA GLY A 212 -24.91 8.66 -12.38
C GLY A 212 -24.06 7.39 -12.20
N LEU A 213 -24.44 6.27 -12.81
CA LEU A 213 -23.68 5.01 -12.74
C LEU A 213 -22.28 5.12 -13.37
N ALA A 214 -22.13 5.90 -14.45
CA ALA A 214 -20.83 6.15 -15.06
C ALA A 214 -19.91 6.95 -14.12
N GLY A 215 -20.46 7.89 -13.35
CA GLY A 215 -19.74 8.64 -12.34
C GLY A 215 -19.25 7.75 -11.17
N ILE A 216 -20.10 6.81 -10.69
CA ILE A 216 -19.69 5.81 -9.69
C ILE A 216 -18.51 5.01 -10.24
N TRP A 217 -18.59 4.57 -11.48
CA TRP A 217 -17.54 3.79 -12.14
C TRP A 217 -16.23 4.59 -12.26
N ALA A 218 -16.34 5.86 -12.69
CA ALA A 218 -15.19 6.76 -12.82
C ALA A 218 -14.55 7.10 -11.44
N ALA A 219 -15.31 7.05 -10.35
CA ALA A 219 -14.82 7.30 -9.00
C ALA A 219 -14.06 6.10 -8.38
N ILE A 220 -14.17 4.88 -8.95
CA ILE A 220 -13.51 3.66 -8.39
C ILE A 220 -12.00 3.84 -8.20
N PRO A 221 -11.20 4.34 -9.15
CA PRO A 221 -9.76 4.50 -8.96
C PRO A 221 -9.40 5.40 -7.78
N PHE A 222 -10.20 6.44 -7.54
CA PHE A 222 -10.00 7.39 -6.46
C PHE A 222 -10.42 6.79 -5.09
N ALA A 223 -11.46 5.96 -5.08
CA ALA A 223 -11.83 5.18 -3.90
C ALA A 223 -10.77 4.14 -3.54
N MET A 224 -10.10 3.54 -4.53
CA MET A 224 -8.98 2.60 -4.32
C MET A 224 -7.82 3.25 -3.55
N TRP A 225 -7.58 4.55 -3.77
CA TRP A 225 -6.50 5.28 -3.14
C TRP A 225 -6.56 5.30 -1.61
N PHE A 226 -7.76 5.28 -1.03
CA PHE A 226 -7.94 5.22 0.43
C PHE A 226 -7.27 4.02 1.10
N PHE A 227 -7.01 2.94 0.37
CA PHE A 227 -6.50 1.69 0.93
C PHE A 227 -5.24 1.18 0.22
N LEU A 228 -4.70 1.96 -0.71
CA LEU A 228 -3.57 1.58 -1.55
C LEU A 228 -2.34 1.24 -0.70
N ALA A 229 -1.63 0.18 -1.08
CA ALA A 229 -0.43 -0.33 -0.42
C ALA A 229 -0.64 -1.08 0.93
N ILE A 230 -1.89 -1.41 1.32
CA ILE A 230 -2.15 -2.23 2.53
C ILE A 230 -1.53 -3.64 2.43
N GLU A 231 -1.34 -4.16 1.21
CA GLU A 231 -0.67 -5.44 0.92
C GLU A 231 0.83 -5.42 1.25
N GLY A 232 1.37 -4.27 1.62
CA GLY A 232 2.74 -4.14 2.16
C GLY A 232 2.93 -4.77 3.54
N VAL A 233 1.87 -4.97 4.32
CA VAL A 233 1.95 -5.60 5.66
C VAL A 233 2.58 -7.00 5.62
N PRO A 234 2.22 -7.91 4.72
CA PRO A 234 2.90 -9.19 4.53
C PRO A 234 4.40 -9.11 4.28
N MET A 235 4.91 -8.04 3.68
CA MET A 235 6.36 -7.89 3.41
C MET A 235 7.18 -7.77 4.68
N ALA A 236 6.57 -7.38 5.82
CA ALA A 236 7.20 -7.32 7.12
C ALA A 236 7.08 -8.64 7.93
N ALA A 237 6.56 -9.71 7.33
CA ALA A 237 6.31 -10.98 8.02
C ALA A 237 7.60 -11.59 8.63
N GLU A 238 8.75 -11.47 7.97
CA GLU A 238 10.03 -12.01 8.48
C GLU A 238 10.51 -11.29 9.75
N GLU A 239 10.06 -10.06 10.00
CA GLU A 239 10.41 -9.26 11.18
C GLU A 239 9.42 -9.48 12.34
N ALA A 240 8.32 -10.19 12.11
CA ALA A 240 7.30 -10.48 13.10
C ALA A 240 7.78 -11.53 14.12
N LYS A 241 7.36 -11.38 15.40
CA LYS A 241 7.64 -12.37 16.47
C LYS A 241 6.93 -13.70 16.24
N ASP A 242 5.70 -13.65 15.77
CA ASP A 242 4.86 -14.81 15.40
C ASP A 242 4.11 -14.43 14.11
N PRO A 243 4.73 -14.62 12.93
CA PRO A 243 4.14 -14.21 11.65
C PRO A 243 2.76 -14.81 11.41
N ALA A 244 2.57 -16.07 11.77
CA ALA A 244 1.35 -16.82 11.52
C ALA A 244 0.11 -16.23 12.23
N ARG A 245 0.30 -15.54 13.36
CA ARG A 245 -0.78 -14.92 14.14
C ARG A 245 -0.73 -13.40 14.07
N SER A 246 0.47 -12.82 14.06
CA SER A 246 0.65 -11.36 14.12
C SER A 246 0.26 -10.68 12.80
N VAL A 247 0.64 -11.24 11.64
CA VAL A 247 0.35 -10.63 10.34
C VAL A 247 -1.15 -10.62 10.02
N PRO A 248 -1.90 -11.75 10.17
CA PRO A 248 -3.35 -11.75 9.96
C PRO A 248 -4.08 -10.72 10.82
N LYS A 249 -3.73 -10.66 12.11
CA LYS A 249 -4.33 -9.69 13.03
C LYS A 249 -4.00 -8.26 12.65
N ALA A 250 -2.75 -8.00 12.27
CA ALA A 250 -2.28 -6.68 11.91
C ALA A 250 -2.98 -6.12 10.66
N ILE A 251 -3.03 -6.89 9.59
CA ILE A 251 -3.62 -6.44 8.33
C ILE A 251 -5.12 -6.17 8.45
N VAL A 252 -5.85 -7.02 9.19
CA VAL A 252 -7.29 -6.84 9.41
C VAL A 252 -7.56 -5.62 10.29
N VAL A 253 -6.79 -5.43 11.39
CA VAL A 253 -6.96 -4.26 12.26
C VAL A 253 -6.58 -2.98 11.51
N ALA A 254 -5.49 -2.96 10.75
CA ALA A 254 -5.11 -1.81 9.94
C ALA A 254 -6.21 -1.46 8.94
N MET A 255 -6.74 -2.44 8.21
CA MET A 255 -7.83 -2.23 7.25
C MET A 255 -9.09 -1.66 7.92
N MET A 256 -9.46 -2.14 9.11
CA MET A 256 -10.62 -1.60 9.85
C MET A 256 -10.42 -0.15 10.29
N ILE A 257 -9.23 0.21 10.76
CA ILE A 257 -8.90 1.60 11.12
C ILE A 257 -9.04 2.51 9.89
N LEU A 258 -8.43 2.11 8.76
CA LEU A 258 -8.45 2.87 7.52
C LEU A 258 -9.88 2.97 6.93
N LEU A 259 -10.67 1.90 7.02
CA LEU A 259 -12.07 1.92 6.55
C LEU A 259 -12.91 2.93 7.34
N VAL A 260 -12.76 2.96 8.67
CA VAL A 260 -13.46 3.94 9.50
C VAL A 260 -13.00 5.36 9.17
N ALA A 261 -11.69 5.57 8.98
CA ALA A 261 -11.14 6.87 8.60
C ALA A 261 -11.68 7.32 7.24
N ALA A 262 -11.61 6.46 6.20
CA ALA A 262 -12.08 6.77 4.85
C ALA A 262 -13.57 7.14 4.82
N ILE A 263 -14.44 6.34 5.46
CA ILE A 263 -15.87 6.65 5.57
C ILE A 263 -16.08 7.99 6.26
N THR A 264 -15.35 8.25 7.35
CA THR A 264 -15.48 9.48 8.11
C THR A 264 -15.05 10.69 7.29
N MET A 265 -13.89 10.62 6.61
CA MET A 265 -13.40 11.72 5.76
C MET A 265 -14.37 11.99 4.61
N MET A 266 -14.89 10.94 3.98
CA MET A 266 -15.84 11.05 2.87
C MET A 266 -17.17 11.70 3.28
N VAL A 267 -17.65 11.43 4.51
CA VAL A 267 -18.91 11.99 5.02
C VAL A 267 -18.71 13.42 5.54
N VAL A 268 -17.67 13.61 6.36
CA VAL A 268 -17.54 14.84 7.16
C VAL A 268 -17.03 16.02 6.31
N GLY A 269 -16.02 15.81 5.47
CA GLY A 269 -15.42 16.88 4.67
C GLY A 269 -16.42 17.52 3.68
N PRO A 270 -16.90 16.75 2.69
CA PRO A 270 -17.87 17.27 1.72
C PRO A 270 -19.22 17.66 2.33
N GLY A 271 -19.64 16.97 3.42
CA GLY A 271 -20.89 17.24 4.11
C GLY A 271 -20.92 18.57 4.88
N ALA A 272 -19.76 19.06 5.33
CA ALA A 272 -19.65 20.31 6.07
C ALA A 272 -19.21 21.49 5.20
N ALA A 273 -18.25 21.29 4.30
CA ALA A 273 -17.63 22.37 3.53
C ALA A 273 -18.20 22.53 2.10
N GLY A 274 -18.91 21.53 1.60
CA GLY A 274 -19.37 21.44 0.21
C GLY A 274 -18.41 20.61 -0.66
N THR A 275 -18.98 19.93 -1.66
CA THR A 275 -18.26 18.98 -2.51
C THR A 275 -17.22 19.67 -3.39
N SER A 276 -17.57 20.81 -4.01
CA SER A 276 -16.67 21.55 -4.90
C SER A 276 -15.44 22.10 -4.18
N VAL A 277 -15.60 22.60 -2.95
CA VAL A 277 -14.49 23.11 -2.13
C VAL A 277 -13.46 22.04 -1.87
N VAL A 278 -13.91 20.82 -1.54
CA VAL A 278 -13.04 19.69 -1.24
C VAL A 278 -12.43 19.14 -2.53
N ALA A 279 -13.21 19.00 -3.61
CA ALA A 279 -12.79 18.43 -4.89
C ALA A 279 -11.69 19.23 -5.60
N GLU A 280 -11.78 20.56 -5.55
CA GLU A 280 -10.87 21.47 -6.27
C GLU A 280 -9.57 21.79 -5.48
N SER A 281 -9.44 21.27 -4.25
CA SER A 281 -8.31 21.57 -3.38
C SER A 281 -7.21 20.50 -3.46
N GLY A 282 -5.94 20.94 -3.50
CA GLY A 282 -4.78 20.06 -3.33
C GLY A 282 -4.55 19.60 -1.88
N ASN A 283 -5.22 20.24 -0.90
CA ASN A 283 -5.19 19.92 0.53
C ASN A 283 -6.61 19.93 1.13
N PRO A 284 -7.42 18.92 0.80
CA PRO A 284 -8.87 18.93 1.02
C PRO A 284 -9.30 19.15 2.48
N LEU A 285 -8.53 18.65 3.46
CA LEU A 285 -8.85 18.80 4.87
C LEU A 285 -8.70 20.26 5.33
N VAL A 286 -7.61 20.91 4.91
CA VAL A 286 -7.34 22.31 5.26
C VAL A 286 -8.37 23.22 4.63
N ALA A 287 -8.65 23.05 3.33
CA ALA A 287 -9.66 23.84 2.63
C ALA A 287 -11.06 23.71 3.26
N ALA A 288 -11.42 22.49 3.70
CA ALA A 288 -12.68 22.26 4.38
C ALA A 288 -12.75 22.97 5.75
N LEU A 289 -11.67 22.94 6.53
CA LEU A 289 -11.60 23.64 7.82
C LEU A 289 -11.68 25.17 7.68
N GLU A 290 -10.97 25.73 6.71
CA GLU A 290 -11.01 27.17 6.40
C GLU A 290 -12.40 27.59 5.95
N ARG A 291 -13.05 26.76 5.15
CA ARG A 291 -14.40 27.03 4.63
C ARG A 291 -15.45 27.14 5.74
N VAL A 292 -15.35 26.32 6.79
CA VAL A 292 -16.28 26.38 7.95
C VAL A 292 -15.85 27.42 8.99
N GLY A 293 -14.75 28.15 8.77
CA GLY A 293 -14.26 29.16 9.70
C GLY A 293 -13.65 28.57 10.98
N ALA A 294 -13.01 27.40 10.89
CA ALA A 294 -12.37 26.76 12.02
C ALA A 294 -11.24 27.64 12.60
N ASN A 295 -10.95 27.46 13.90
CA ASN A 295 -9.88 28.20 14.54
C ASN A 295 -8.53 28.00 13.83
N HIS A 296 -7.83 29.09 13.53
CA HIS A 296 -6.55 29.07 12.78
C HIS A 296 -5.51 28.12 13.42
N ALA A 297 -5.41 28.04 14.75
CA ALA A 297 -4.49 27.11 15.40
C ALA A 297 -4.85 25.63 15.12
N VAL A 298 -6.14 25.30 15.00
CA VAL A 298 -6.58 23.95 14.64
C VAL A 298 -6.26 23.66 13.16
N VAL A 299 -6.48 24.61 12.27
CA VAL A 299 -6.13 24.47 10.84
C VAL A 299 -4.64 24.18 10.67
N VAL A 300 -3.79 24.97 11.32
CA VAL A 300 -2.33 24.81 11.30
C VAL A 300 -1.92 23.48 11.92
N ALA A 301 -2.48 23.08 13.06
CA ALA A 301 -2.15 21.82 13.72
C ALA A 301 -2.51 20.60 12.84
N ILE A 302 -3.68 20.62 12.23
CA ILE A 302 -4.11 19.55 11.30
C ILE A 302 -3.27 19.52 10.05
N ASN A 303 -2.86 20.70 9.51
CA ASN A 303 -1.97 20.77 8.35
C ASN A 303 -0.60 20.11 8.66
N TYR A 304 0.06 20.44 9.76
CA TYR A 304 1.31 19.79 10.15
C TYR A 304 1.15 18.29 10.40
N ALA A 305 0.06 17.88 11.03
CA ALA A 305 -0.19 16.46 11.27
C ALA A 305 -0.50 15.69 9.98
N ALA A 306 -1.17 16.32 9.02
CA ALA A 306 -1.37 15.78 7.68
C ALA A 306 -0.03 15.60 6.94
N LEU A 307 0.85 16.60 7.00
CA LEU A 307 2.22 16.48 6.47
C LEU A 307 2.97 15.30 7.09
N LEU A 308 2.88 15.12 8.40
CA LEU A 308 3.48 13.97 9.07
C LEU A 308 2.89 12.64 8.57
N GLY A 309 1.57 12.56 8.36
CA GLY A 309 0.91 11.38 7.80
C GLY A 309 1.36 11.06 6.37
N LEU A 310 1.44 12.09 5.51
CA LEU A 310 1.97 11.95 4.15
C LEU A 310 3.43 11.49 4.14
N VAL A 311 4.28 12.06 5.01
CA VAL A 311 5.68 11.66 5.16
C VAL A 311 5.81 10.22 5.67
N ALA A 312 4.96 9.79 6.60
CA ALA A 312 4.97 8.42 7.11
C ALA A 312 4.65 7.41 6.00
N SER A 313 3.65 7.70 5.16
CA SER A 313 3.29 6.87 4.02
C SER A 313 4.40 6.86 2.95
N PHE A 314 4.91 8.03 2.58
CA PHE A 314 6.04 8.18 1.67
C PHE A 314 7.25 7.35 2.10
N PHE A 315 7.61 7.44 3.39
CA PHE A 315 8.71 6.67 3.98
C PHE A 315 8.46 5.16 3.90
N SER A 316 7.26 4.72 4.30
CA SER A 316 6.93 3.29 4.38
C SER A 316 6.87 2.62 3.00
N ILE A 317 6.36 3.32 1.98
CA ILE A 317 6.28 2.78 0.62
C ILE A 317 7.68 2.70 0.00
N ILE A 318 8.57 3.69 0.24
CA ILE A 318 9.97 3.63 -0.16
C ILE A 318 10.70 2.43 0.45
N TYR A 319 10.44 2.13 1.73
CA TYR A 319 10.91 0.90 2.35
C TYR A 319 10.40 -0.34 1.61
N GLY A 320 9.11 -0.40 1.28
CA GLY A 320 8.49 -1.51 0.56
C GLY A 320 9.12 -1.76 -0.81
N TYR A 321 9.21 -0.73 -1.67
CA TYR A 321 9.79 -0.91 -3.00
C TYR A 321 11.27 -1.32 -2.96
N SER A 322 12.01 -0.82 -2.00
CA SER A 322 13.43 -1.15 -1.89
C SER A 322 13.65 -2.64 -1.60
N ARG A 323 12.81 -3.23 -0.77
CA ARG A 323 12.85 -4.66 -0.45
C ARG A 323 12.38 -5.52 -1.62
N LEU A 324 11.30 -5.10 -2.29
CA LEU A 324 10.80 -5.79 -3.47
C LEU A 324 11.87 -5.79 -4.59
N THR A 325 12.41 -4.62 -4.93
CA THR A 325 13.47 -4.47 -5.94
C THR A 325 14.70 -5.32 -5.61
N PHE A 326 15.12 -5.29 -4.35
CA PHE A 326 16.25 -6.08 -3.85
C PHE A 326 15.98 -7.58 -3.98
N SER A 327 14.79 -8.06 -3.60
CA SER A 327 14.43 -9.48 -3.68
C SER A 327 14.38 -9.97 -5.11
N LEU A 328 13.82 -9.18 -6.04
CA LEU A 328 13.78 -9.49 -7.47
C LEU A 328 15.18 -9.55 -8.09
N SER A 329 16.06 -8.63 -7.71
CA SER A 329 17.46 -8.65 -8.17
C SER A 329 18.21 -9.88 -7.64
N ARG A 330 17.99 -10.27 -6.39
CA ARG A 330 18.56 -11.51 -5.83
C ARG A 330 18.03 -12.77 -6.52
N ALA A 331 16.77 -12.75 -6.93
CA ALA A 331 16.17 -13.84 -7.71
C ALA A 331 16.65 -13.86 -9.17
N GLY A 332 17.54 -12.95 -9.58
CA GLY A 332 18.05 -12.86 -10.96
C GLY A 332 17.06 -12.29 -11.97
N LEU A 333 15.94 -11.76 -11.49
CA LEU A 333 14.86 -11.18 -12.31
C LEU A 333 15.10 -9.72 -12.68
N LEU A 334 15.99 -9.04 -11.93
CA LEU A 334 16.47 -7.70 -12.18
C LEU A 334 18.00 -7.68 -12.18
N PRO A 335 18.65 -6.64 -12.74
CA PRO A 335 20.10 -6.53 -12.77
C PRO A 335 20.76 -6.68 -11.40
N ALA A 336 21.85 -7.45 -11.33
CA ALA A 336 22.50 -7.85 -10.07
C ALA A 336 23.00 -6.67 -9.21
N PHE A 337 23.31 -5.51 -9.79
CA PHE A 337 23.76 -4.35 -9.03
C PHE A 337 22.68 -3.81 -8.06
N LEU A 338 21.38 -4.04 -8.35
CA LEU A 338 20.27 -3.66 -7.48
C LEU A 338 20.22 -4.47 -6.17
N SER A 339 20.89 -5.64 -6.10
CA SER A 339 21.00 -6.45 -4.87
C SER A 339 22.21 -6.10 -4.01
N THR A 340 22.96 -5.03 -4.33
CA THR A 340 24.09 -4.61 -3.53
C THR A 340 23.64 -3.84 -2.29
N THR A 341 24.28 -4.14 -1.15
CA THR A 341 23.99 -3.48 0.13
C THR A 341 25.20 -2.67 0.58
N ASN A 342 24.95 -1.59 1.33
CA ASN A 342 25.99 -0.81 1.97
C ASN A 342 26.50 -1.49 3.26
N ARG A 343 27.50 -0.89 3.93
CA ARG A 343 28.07 -1.41 5.19
C ARG A 343 27.05 -1.56 6.33
N ARG A 344 25.88 -0.92 6.24
CA ARG A 344 24.79 -0.98 7.21
C ARG A 344 23.69 -2.00 6.82
N GLY A 345 23.90 -2.73 5.71
CA GLY A 345 22.94 -3.71 5.19
C GLY A 345 21.75 -3.11 4.44
N ALA A 346 21.75 -1.80 4.13
CA ALA A 346 20.69 -1.18 3.34
C ALA A 346 20.91 -1.42 1.84
N PRO A 347 19.86 -1.77 1.06
CA PRO A 347 19.96 -2.05 -0.37
C PRO A 347 20.09 -0.74 -1.16
N THR A 348 21.33 -0.33 -1.45
CA THR A 348 21.67 1.01 -1.95
C THR A 348 20.99 1.34 -3.27
N TRP A 349 21.22 0.53 -4.30
CA TRP A 349 20.67 0.81 -5.64
C TRP A 349 19.19 0.50 -5.76
N ALA A 350 18.68 -0.45 -4.99
CA ALA A 350 17.25 -0.70 -4.90
C ALA A 350 16.47 0.44 -4.21
N LEU A 351 17.14 1.29 -3.46
CA LEU A 351 16.59 2.55 -2.94
C LEU A 351 16.70 3.69 -3.96
N ILE A 352 17.88 3.88 -4.54
CA ILE A 352 18.21 5.07 -5.36
C ILE A 352 17.51 5.00 -6.72
N VAL A 353 17.56 3.86 -7.44
CA VAL A 353 17.04 3.78 -8.80
C VAL A 353 15.53 4.05 -8.87
N PRO A 354 14.68 3.37 -8.07
CA PRO A 354 13.26 3.67 -8.09
C PRO A 354 12.94 5.09 -7.59
N ALA A 355 13.73 5.64 -6.63
CA ALA A 355 13.57 7.02 -6.18
C ALA A 355 13.85 8.03 -7.31
N CYS A 356 14.91 7.83 -8.09
CA CYS A 356 15.21 8.68 -9.23
C CYS A 356 14.10 8.61 -10.29
N VAL A 357 13.56 7.42 -10.56
CA VAL A 357 12.43 7.24 -11.48
C VAL A 357 11.19 7.96 -10.95
N GLY A 358 10.82 7.73 -9.69
CA GLY A 358 9.68 8.38 -9.05
C GLY A 358 9.81 9.91 -9.07
N PHE A 359 10.99 10.45 -8.68
CA PHE A 359 11.25 11.88 -8.74
C PHE A 359 11.15 12.43 -10.16
N ALA A 360 11.75 11.78 -11.15
CA ALA A 360 11.67 12.23 -12.55
C ALA A 360 10.22 12.30 -13.05
N LEU A 361 9.38 11.35 -12.63
CA LEU A 361 7.96 11.34 -12.99
C LEU A 361 7.18 12.50 -12.36
N THR A 362 7.55 12.97 -11.15
CA THR A 362 6.94 14.19 -10.56
C THR A 362 7.21 15.47 -11.34
N LEU A 363 8.20 15.47 -12.24
CA LEU A 363 8.52 16.63 -13.07
C LEU A 363 7.71 16.71 -14.36
N VAL A 364 7.04 15.62 -14.75
CA VAL A 364 6.35 15.48 -16.03
C VAL A 364 4.88 15.13 -15.91
N ALA A 365 4.39 14.77 -14.72
CA ALA A 365 3.02 14.36 -14.47
C ALA A 365 2.48 14.92 -13.16
N ASP A 366 1.19 15.24 -13.15
CA ASP A 366 0.48 15.70 -11.97
C ASP A 366 0.13 14.58 -11.00
N GLY A 367 -0.21 14.91 -9.75
CA GLY A 367 -0.47 13.95 -8.69
C GLY A 367 -1.60 12.97 -9.00
N ASP A 368 -2.67 13.40 -9.65
CA ASP A 368 -3.81 12.55 -10.07
C ASP A 368 -3.43 11.58 -11.18
N ALA A 369 -2.60 12.00 -12.14
CA ALA A 369 -2.08 11.14 -13.19
C ALA A 369 -1.15 10.06 -12.61
N LEU A 370 -0.20 10.45 -11.73
CA LEU A 370 0.69 9.51 -11.02
C LEU A 370 -0.10 8.51 -10.19
N MET A 371 -1.12 8.98 -9.47
CA MET A 371 -2.02 8.16 -8.68
C MET A 371 -2.78 7.16 -9.56
N SER A 372 -3.32 7.58 -10.71
CA SER A 372 -4.08 6.72 -11.60
C SER A 372 -3.25 5.54 -12.13
N VAL A 373 -1.99 5.79 -12.47
CA VAL A 373 -1.06 4.72 -12.91
C VAL A 373 -0.67 3.81 -11.74
N ALA A 374 -0.43 4.37 -10.54
CA ALA A 374 -0.16 3.59 -9.34
C ALA A 374 -1.31 2.63 -9.03
N VAL A 375 -2.56 3.14 -9.04
CA VAL A 375 -3.77 2.34 -8.82
C VAL A 375 -3.92 1.26 -9.89
N PHE A 376 -3.59 1.55 -11.16
CA PHE A 376 -3.63 0.54 -12.21
C PHE A 376 -2.68 -0.63 -11.93
N GLY A 377 -1.44 -0.34 -11.50
CA GLY A 377 -0.49 -1.37 -11.06
C GLY A 377 -1.03 -2.20 -9.90
N ALA A 378 -1.59 -1.52 -8.90
CA ALA A 378 -2.18 -2.14 -7.72
C ALA A 378 -3.30 -3.12 -8.08
N VAL A 379 -4.31 -2.70 -8.84
CA VAL A 379 -5.47 -3.56 -9.14
C VAL A 379 -5.09 -4.79 -9.96
N VAL A 380 -4.08 -4.68 -10.84
CA VAL A 380 -3.52 -5.84 -11.55
C VAL A 380 -2.84 -6.80 -10.58
N SER A 381 -2.03 -6.30 -9.65
CA SER A 381 -1.38 -7.11 -8.62
C SER A 381 -2.40 -7.81 -7.72
N TYR A 382 -3.47 -7.11 -7.33
CA TYR A 382 -4.55 -7.65 -6.48
C TYR A 382 -5.30 -8.79 -7.17
N ALA A 383 -5.63 -8.64 -8.45
CA ALA A 383 -6.22 -9.72 -9.23
C ALA A 383 -5.33 -10.97 -9.24
N LEU A 384 -4.02 -10.80 -9.47
CA LEU A 384 -3.05 -11.90 -9.48
C LEU A 384 -2.92 -12.56 -8.09
N MET A 385 -2.92 -11.78 -7.01
CA MET A 385 -2.90 -12.30 -5.64
C MET A 385 -4.17 -13.06 -5.29
N MET A 386 -5.34 -12.60 -5.76
CA MET A 386 -6.60 -13.34 -5.54
C MET A 386 -6.62 -14.66 -6.32
N VAL A 387 -6.13 -14.67 -7.56
CA VAL A 387 -5.90 -15.90 -8.31
C VAL A 387 -4.97 -16.84 -7.54
N ALA A 388 -3.88 -16.33 -6.99
CA ALA A 388 -2.93 -17.11 -6.20
C ALA A 388 -3.60 -17.77 -4.98
N HIS A 389 -4.42 -17.04 -4.24
CA HIS A 389 -5.15 -17.58 -3.09
C HIS A 389 -6.11 -18.70 -3.51
N ILE A 390 -6.90 -18.50 -4.57
CA ILE A 390 -7.85 -19.50 -5.09
C ILE A 390 -7.10 -20.75 -5.55
N VAL A 391 -6.04 -20.59 -6.34
CA VAL A 391 -5.23 -21.71 -6.87
C VAL A 391 -4.60 -22.52 -5.72
N LEU A 392 -4.02 -21.85 -4.71
CA LEU A 392 -3.44 -22.56 -3.55
C LEU A 392 -4.50 -23.29 -2.72
N ARG A 393 -5.69 -22.73 -2.59
CA ARG A 393 -6.81 -23.40 -1.89
C ARG A 393 -7.25 -24.66 -2.62
N VAL A 394 -7.31 -24.64 -3.95
CA VAL A 394 -7.78 -25.75 -4.78
C VAL A 394 -6.69 -26.81 -4.99
N ARG A 395 -5.44 -26.37 -5.33
CA ARG A 395 -4.36 -27.29 -5.71
C ARG A 395 -3.51 -27.78 -4.55
N ARG A 396 -3.51 -27.09 -3.40
CA ARG A 396 -2.72 -27.41 -2.21
C ARG A 396 -3.60 -27.40 -0.95
N PRO A 397 -4.64 -28.25 -0.87
CA PRO A 397 -5.54 -28.31 0.29
C PRO A 397 -4.81 -28.73 1.57
N GLU A 398 -3.70 -29.51 1.44
CA GLU A 398 -2.83 -29.99 2.51
C GLU A 398 -1.97 -28.91 3.18
N LEU A 399 -1.83 -27.72 2.54
CA LEU A 399 -1.00 -26.65 3.08
C LEU A 399 -1.51 -26.23 4.47
N PRO A 400 -0.65 -26.21 5.51
CA PRO A 400 -1.05 -25.73 6.84
C PRO A 400 -1.52 -24.28 6.80
N ARG A 401 -2.71 -24.01 7.32
CA ARG A 401 -3.32 -22.67 7.36
C ARG A 401 -3.68 -22.30 8.80
N PRO A 402 -2.74 -21.70 9.55
CA PRO A 402 -3.00 -21.24 10.92
C PRO A 402 -4.16 -20.24 11.01
N TYR A 403 -4.31 -19.41 9.98
CA TYR A 403 -5.46 -18.54 9.75
C TYR A 403 -6.19 -18.98 8.47
N ARG A 404 -7.52 -18.99 8.50
CA ARG A 404 -8.36 -19.33 7.34
C ARG A 404 -9.29 -18.17 7.02
N THR A 405 -9.29 -17.74 5.77
CA THR A 405 -10.17 -16.70 5.26
C THR A 405 -11.64 -17.09 5.46
N PRO A 406 -12.45 -16.27 6.15
CA PRO A 406 -13.90 -16.44 6.21
C PRO A 406 -14.50 -16.47 4.79
N GLY A 407 -15.38 -17.42 4.50
CA GLY A 407 -15.92 -17.63 3.14
C GLY A 407 -14.95 -18.28 2.14
N GLY A 408 -13.68 -18.39 2.48
CA GLY A 408 -12.67 -19.12 1.69
C GLY A 408 -12.53 -18.62 0.25
N VAL A 409 -12.74 -19.53 -0.72
CA VAL A 409 -12.62 -19.21 -2.16
C VAL A 409 -13.69 -18.21 -2.62
N VAL A 410 -14.87 -18.19 -1.99
CA VAL A 410 -15.94 -17.22 -2.34
C VAL A 410 -15.51 -15.80 -2.05
N THR A 411 -14.92 -15.54 -0.88
CA THR A 411 -14.38 -14.20 -0.52
C THR A 411 -13.33 -13.74 -1.52
N SER A 412 -12.37 -14.59 -1.85
CA SER A 412 -11.34 -14.25 -2.84
C SER A 412 -11.89 -14.16 -4.26
N GLY A 413 -12.93 -14.94 -4.58
CA GLY A 413 -13.64 -14.85 -5.87
C GLY A 413 -14.35 -13.52 -6.05
N VAL A 414 -15.04 -13.03 -5.02
CA VAL A 414 -15.65 -11.70 -5.00
C VAL A 414 -14.58 -10.62 -5.15
N ALA A 415 -13.50 -10.69 -4.35
CA ALA A 415 -12.41 -9.74 -4.45
C ALA A 415 -11.73 -9.76 -5.84
N LEU A 416 -11.59 -10.94 -6.47
CA LEU A 416 -11.07 -11.06 -7.84
C LEU A 416 -11.98 -10.37 -8.86
N VAL A 417 -13.29 -10.63 -8.81
CA VAL A 417 -14.24 -10.00 -9.74
C VAL A 417 -14.21 -8.47 -9.59
N LEU A 418 -14.19 -7.98 -8.36
CA LEU A 418 -14.11 -6.53 -8.09
C LEU A 418 -12.75 -5.95 -8.52
N SER A 419 -11.64 -6.69 -8.35
CA SER A 419 -10.32 -6.27 -8.85
C SER A 419 -10.31 -6.16 -10.37
N LEU A 420 -10.87 -7.14 -11.08
CA LEU A 420 -10.98 -7.08 -12.53
C LEU A 420 -11.89 -5.93 -12.99
N GLY A 421 -12.99 -5.68 -12.28
CA GLY A 421 -13.83 -4.50 -12.50
C GLY A 421 -13.03 -3.21 -12.30
N ALA A 422 -12.22 -3.11 -11.25
CA ALA A 422 -11.38 -1.96 -10.98
C ALA A 422 -10.27 -1.78 -12.05
N VAL A 423 -9.70 -2.86 -12.60
CA VAL A 423 -8.78 -2.77 -13.77
C VAL A 423 -9.47 -2.09 -14.94
N VAL A 424 -10.71 -2.51 -15.26
CA VAL A 424 -11.48 -1.91 -16.35
C VAL A 424 -11.84 -0.46 -16.06
N ALA A 425 -12.28 -0.16 -14.82
CA ALA A 425 -12.62 1.20 -14.40
C ALA A 425 -11.42 2.15 -14.51
N THR A 426 -10.25 1.72 -14.02
CA THR A 426 -9.02 2.51 -14.09
C THR A 426 -8.56 2.71 -15.53
N PHE A 427 -8.66 1.67 -16.36
CA PHE A 427 -8.35 1.78 -17.78
C PHE A 427 -9.28 2.76 -18.51
N MET A 428 -10.58 2.70 -18.24
CA MET A 428 -11.55 3.60 -18.88
C MET A 428 -11.39 5.06 -18.42
N ASN A 429 -11.00 5.26 -17.15
CA ASN A 429 -10.81 6.60 -16.60
C ASN A 429 -9.55 7.30 -17.15
N ALA A 430 -8.46 6.55 -17.35
CA ALA A 430 -7.19 7.09 -17.84
C ALA A 430 -6.54 6.16 -18.89
N PRO A 431 -7.14 6.02 -20.10
CA PRO A 431 -6.75 4.98 -21.06
C PRO A 431 -5.31 5.13 -21.56
N VAL A 432 -4.82 6.34 -21.75
CA VAL A 432 -3.43 6.59 -22.19
C VAL A 432 -2.45 6.16 -21.09
N LEU A 433 -2.69 6.56 -19.84
CA LEU A 433 -1.82 6.23 -18.70
C LEU A 433 -1.82 4.73 -18.40
N ALA A 434 -3.01 4.11 -18.40
CA ALA A 434 -3.14 2.66 -18.23
C ALA A 434 -2.50 1.89 -19.41
N GLY A 435 -2.60 2.41 -20.64
CA GLY A 435 -1.90 1.88 -21.79
C GLY A 435 -0.38 1.95 -21.67
N CYS A 436 0.17 3.05 -21.12
CA CYS A 436 1.59 3.16 -20.81
C CYS A 436 2.01 2.12 -19.74
N ALA A 437 1.20 1.94 -18.69
CA ALA A 437 1.45 0.94 -17.66
C ALA A 437 1.47 -0.48 -18.24
N LEU A 438 0.48 -0.83 -19.09
CA LEU A 438 0.45 -2.11 -19.80
C LEU A 438 1.67 -2.27 -20.71
N GLY A 439 2.08 -1.22 -21.42
CA GLY A 439 3.28 -1.22 -22.26
C GLY A 439 4.55 -1.53 -21.45
N LEU A 440 4.71 -0.90 -20.28
CA LEU A 440 5.81 -1.18 -19.34
C LEU A 440 5.77 -2.63 -18.84
N MET A 441 4.59 -3.13 -18.49
CA MET A 441 4.42 -4.52 -18.05
C MET A 441 4.71 -5.50 -19.20
N ALA A 442 4.32 -5.19 -20.44
CA ALA A 442 4.63 -6.00 -21.62
C ALA A 442 6.14 -6.01 -21.90
N LEU A 443 6.82 -4.87 -21.80
CA LEU A 443 8.28 -4.78 -21.90
C LEU A 443 8.96 -5.63 -20.82
N ALA A 444 8.47 -5.58 -19.60
CA ALA A 444 8.98 -6.43 -18.51
C ALA A 444 8.77 -7.92 -18.82
N ALA A 445 7.61 -8.31 -19.37
CA ALA A 445 7.32 -9.69 -19.78
C ALA A 445 8.27 -10.16 -20.89
N VAL A 446 8.55 -9.31 -21.90
CA VAL A 446 9.55 -9.60 -22.93
C VAL A 446 10.95 -9.72 -22.31
N GLY A 447 11.32 -8.79 -21.43
CA GLY A 447 12.58 -8.85 -20.68
C GLY A 447 12.74 -10.16 -19.90
N TYR A 448 11.66 -10.60 -19.24
CA TYR A 448 11.64 -11.90 -18.55
C TYR A 448 11.84 -13.08 -19.53
N ALA A 449 11.20 -13.05 -20.68
CA ALA A 449 11.32 -14.13 -21.68
C ALA A 449 12.75 -14.23 -22.25
N VAL A 450 13.43 -13.09 -22.42
CA VAL A 450 14.79 -13.00 -22.99
C VAL A 450 15.86 -13.23 -21.92
N TRP A 451 15.73 -12.62 -20.75
CA TRP A 451 16.75 -12.61 -19.69
C TRP A 451 16.50 -13.68 -18.63
N GLY A 452 15.27 -13.88 -18.22
CA GLY A 452 14.91 -14.82 -17.15
C GLY A 452 15.22 -16.29 -17.47
N ARG A 453 15.43 -16.62 -18.74
CA ARG A 453 15.91 -17.94 -19.17
C ARG A 453 17.41 -18.15 -18.95
N ASN A 454 18.19 -17.09 -18.78
CA ASN A 454 19.65 -17.10 -18.69
C ASN A 454 20.18 -16.90 -17.25
N THR A 455 19.30 -16.85 -16.25
CA THR A 455 19.72 -16.68 -14.86
C THR A 455 20.45 -17.92 -14.34
N SER A 456 21.59 -17.70 -13.67
CA SER A 456 22.48 -18.75 -13.18
C SER A 456 21.76 -19.78 -12.28
N PRO A 457 22.01 -21.08 -12.51
CA PRO A 457 21.41 -22.16 -11.71
C PRO A 457 21.67 -22.09 -10.19
N VAL A 458 22.70 -21.34 -9.77
CA VAL A 458 23.15 -21.26 -8.38
C VAL A 458 22.18 -20.45 -7.51
N ASP A 459 21.68 -19.32 -8.01
CA ASP A 459 20.75 -18.48 -7.23
C ASP A 459 19.37 -19.13 -7.15
N ILE A 460 18.92 -19.73 -8.24
CA ILE A 460 17.68 -20.52 -8.27
C ILE A 460 17.78 -21.74 -7.36
N ALA A 461 18.96 -22.37 -7.27
CA ALA A 461 19.18 -23.52 -6.41
C ALA A 461 19.16 -23.14 -4.92
N GLN A 462 19.70 -21.98 -4.55
CA GLN A 462 19.65 -21.47 -3.17
C GLN A 462 18.22 -21.09 -2.75
N GLU A 463 17.48 -20.46 -3.62
CA GLU A 463 16.09 -20.10 -3.36
C GLU A 463 15.18 -21.33 -3.33
N ARG A 464 15.39 -22.31 -4.22
CA ARG A 464 14.73 -23.62 -4.16
C ARG A 464 15.13 -24.41 -2.91
N ALA A 465 16.38 -24.29 -2.43
CA ALA A 465 16.83 -24.91 -1.19
C ALA A 465 16.21 -24.22 0.05
N ALA A 466 16.12 -22.88 0.04
CA ALA A 466 15.41 -22.11 1.07
C ALA A 466 13.90 -22.43 1.08
N ARG A 467 13.28 -22.55 -0.09
CA ARG A 467 11.89 -22.97 -0.26
C ARG A 467 11.66 -24.40 0.24
N LYS A 468 12.55 -25.35 -0.11
CA LYS A 468 12.46 -26.72 0.39
C LYS A 468 12.70 -26.82 1.90
N ARG A 469 13.54 -25.95 2.47
CA ARG A 469 13.72 -25.85 3.94
C ARG A 469 12.44 -25.32 4.59
N ALA A 470 11.87 -24.25 4.07
CA ALA A 470 10.59 -23.73 4.56
C ALA A 470 9.44 -24.75 4.44
N GLU A 471 9.36 -25.50 3.33
CA GLU A 471 8.42 -26.60 3.15
C GLU A 471 8.68 -27.79 4.11
N ARG A 472 9.94 -28.03 4.47
CA ARG A 472 10.35 -29.08 5.41
C ARG A 472 10.06 -28.67 6.85
N ASP A 473 10.37 -27.44 7.24
CA ASP A 473 10.08 -26.87 8.56
C ASP A 473 8.56 -26.80 8.81
N LEU A 474 7.76 -26.68 7.74
CA LEU A 474 6.30 -26.76 7.80
C LEU A 474 5.78 -28.22 7.93
N LYS A 475 6.54 -29.22 7.52
CA LYS A 475 6.17 -30.65 7.60
C LYS A 475 6.63 -31.33 8.89
N GLU A 476 7.69 -30.83 9.50
CA GLU A 476 8.15 -31.30 10.81
C GLU A 476 7.56 -30.37 11.87
N PRO A 477 6.57 -30.83 12.68
CA PRO A 477 6.15 -30.06 13.83
C PRO A 477 7.36 -29.93 14.73
N THR A 478 7.87 -28.70 14.90
CA THR A 478 8.90 -28.38 15.89
C THR A 478 8.37 -28.85 17.24
N LEU A 479 8.90 -29.96 17.71
CA LEU A 479 8.76 -30.36 19.11
C LEU A 479 9.28 -29.18 19.93
N THR A 480 8.37 -28.45 20.54
CA THR A 480 8.74 -27.34 21.44
C THR A 480 9.59 -27.93 22.57
N PRO A 481 10.58 -27.21 23.12
CA PRO A 481 11.46 -27.69 24.18
C PRO A 481 10.72 -28.22 25.45
N ARG A 482 9.42 -27.93 25.57
CA ARG A 482 8.55 -28.44 26.64
C ARG A 482 8.19 -29.93 26.52
N THR A 483 8.22 -30.51 25.31
CA THR A 483 7.89 -31.94 25.12
C THR A 483 9.07 -32.84 25.42
N THR A 484 10.31 -32.34 25.25
CA THR A 484 11.53 -33.11 25.58
C THR A 484 11.71 -33.27 27.09
N THR A 485 11.30 -32.27 27.88
CA THR A 485 11.37 -32.31 29.35
C THR A 485 10.32 -33.25 29.96
N ALA A 486 9.17 -33.41 29.29
CA ALA A 486 8.09 -34.29 29.75
C ALA A 486 8.43 -35.78 29.48
N LEU A 487 9.05 -36.09 28.36
CA LEU A 487 9.48 -37.49 28.04
C LEU A 487 10.68 -37.94 28.87
N GLN A 488 11.58 -37.03 29.25
CA GLN A 488 12.67 -37.36 30.17
C GLN A 488 12.24 -37.52 31.64
N ALA A 489 11.08 -36.99 32.02
CA ALA A 489 10.55 -37.18 33.37
C ALA A 489 9.74 -38.47 33.54
N GLU A 490 9.34 -39.13 32.45
CA GLU A 490 8.63 -40.44 32.49
C GLU A 490 9.60 -41.66 32.45
N GLU A 491 10.86 -41.45 31.99
CA GLU A 491 11.91 -42.54 32.00
C GLU A 491 12.64 -42.69 33.35
N VAL A 492 12.34 -41.84 34.35
CA VAL A 492 12.97 -41.87 35.69
C VAL A 492 11.96 -42.24 36.77
N ARG A 493 10.81 -42.77 36.41
CA ARG A 493 9.88 -43.42 37.31
C ARG A 493 9.69 -44.86 36.86
#